data_d54172789d950a2fd1aaef150051defd
#
_entry.id   d54172789d950a2fd1aaef150051defd
#
_cell.length_a   1.000
_cell.length_b   1.000
_cell.length_c   1.000
_cell.angle_alpha   90.00
_cell.angle_beta   90.00
_cell.angle_gamma   90.00
#
_symmetry.space_group_name_H-M   'P 1'
#
loop_
_entity.id
_entity.type
_entity.pdbx_description
1 polymer ?
#
loop_
_entity_poly.entity_id
_entity_poly.type
_entity_poly.pdbx_seq_one_letter_code
_entity_poly.pdbx_strand_id
1 'polypeptide(L)'
;MTLTRRDFAKLGALGLAAQFAPQLHAQANKKKIGYAIIGLGRIAGHFMPGIRNTTNSQVTALVSGHRDKAERLADQYGVPHSSIYSYDDFDRIAENKAVDAVYVALPNSMHAEYTIRAAKAGKHVLCEKPMAASVADAEAMIAACKAANVKLMIAYRCHYEPTNLKAVQLIRQGALGQVQAIESQFGFNIAPGEWRLNRKLAGGGPLYDVGIYSLNACRYLTGEEPAHIAAFASVIDHDGRFNEVEENVSWTMKFPSGIVASCNTTYGAPMEGFFRVHGSKGTLEAAPAFNYDGLRLIADFAGTHIDEPNPAKDPYQFTAQAEHFSHCIQNGLAPKTPGEEGLRDMRYIAQIYHSAGIDI
;
A
#
# COMPACT_ATOMS: atom_id res chain seq x y z
N MET A 1 -56.65 -21.34 -19.16
CA MET A 1 -55.38 -21.21 -19.88
C MET A 1 -54.25 -21.50 -18.88
N THR A 2 -53.67 -22.68 -18.95
CA THR A 2 -52.61 -23.11 -18.04
C THR A 2 -51.27 -22.70 -18.62
N LEU A 3 -50.59 -21.77 -17.98
CA LEU A 3 -49.23 -21.35 -18.34
C LEU A 3 -48.23 -22.52 -18.12
N THR A 4 -47.44 -22.81 -19.12
CA THR A 4 -46.43 -23.89 -19.05
C THR A 4 -45.11 -23.40 -18.44
N ARG A 5 -44.29 -24.35 -17.96
CA ARG A 5 -42.96 -24.05 -17.43
C ARG A 5 -42.03 -23.26 -18.40
N ARG A 6 -42.29 -23.36 -19.71
CA ARG A 6 -41.57 -22.60 -20.75
C ARG A 6 -41.97 -21.14 -20.82
N ASP A 7 -43.19 -20.81 -20.46
CA ASP A 7 -43.72 -19.44 -20.46
C ASP A 7 -43.19 -18.66 -19.27
N PHE A 8 -42.96 -19.35 -18.13
CA PHE A 8 -42.29 -18.76 -16.95
C PHE A 8 -40.80 -18.47 -17.19
N ALA A 9 -40.12 -19.31 -17.97
CA ALA A 9 -38.69 -19.09 -18.31
C ALA A 9 -38.52 -17.89 -19.27
N LYS A 10 -39.48 -17.59 -20.12
CA LYS A 10 -39.42 -16.45 -21.04
C LYS A 10 -39.74 -15.10 -20.33
N LEU A 11 -40.60 -15.12 -19.33
CA LEU A 11 -40.89 -13.93 -18.53
C LEU A 11 -39.74 -13.58 -17.55
N GLY A 12 -39.01 -14.57 -17.03
CA GLY A 12 -37.81 -14.37 -16.19
C GLY A 12 -36.62 -13.80 -16.94
N ALA A 13 -36.46 -14.13 -18.23
CA ALA A 13 -35.33 -13.67 -19.04
C ALA A 13 -35.46 -12.20 -19.51
N LEU A 14 -36.67 -11.68 -19.62
CA LEU A 14 -36.90 -10.27 -19.99
C LEU A 14 -36.82 -9.30 -18.80
N GLY A 15 -37.05 -9.77 -17.57
CA GLY A 15 -36.97 -8.95 -16.36
C GLY A 15 -35.56 -8.78 -15.81
N LEU A 16 -34.62 -9.70 -16.07
CA LEU A 16 -33.28 -9.64 -15.61
C LEU A 16 -32.29 -8.91 -16.54
N ALA A 17 -32.63 -8.78 -17.81
CA ALA A 17 -31.80 -8.04 -18.78
C ALA A 17 -31.90 -6.51 -18.62
N ALA A 18 -32.91 -5.99 -17.94
CA ALA A 18 -33.05 -4.55 -17.72
C ALA A 18 -32.30 -4.01 -16.48
N GLN A 19 -31.82 -4.89 -15.60
CA GLN A 19 -31.07 -4.49 -14.40
C GLN A 19 -29.54 -4.54 -14.55
N PHE A 20 -29.04 -5.07 -15.67
CA PHE A 20 -27.60 -5.13 -16.00
C PHE A 20 -27.23 -4.35 -17.27
N ALA A 21 -28.04 -3.39 -17.68
CA ALA A 21 -27.50 -2.38 -18.56
C ALA A 21 -26.46 -1.61 -17.74
N PRO A 22 -25.14 -1.63 -18.10
CA PRO A 22 -24.21 -0.70 -17.52
C PRO A 22 -24.80 0.68 -17.81
N GLN A 23 -25.12 1.43 -16.76
CA GLN A 23 -25.33 2.86 -16.90
C GLN A 23 -23.99 3.40 -17.38
N LEU A 24 -23.84 3.47 -18.70
CA LEU A 24 -22.92 4.37 -19.37
C LEU A 24 -23.41 5.80 -19.03
N HIS A 25 -23.23 6.18 -17.78
CA HIS A 25 -23.16 7.57 -17.44
C HIS A 25 -21.99 8.09 -18.28
N ALA A 26 -22.28 8.95 -19.25
CA ALA A 26 -21.28 9.77 -19.88
C ALA A 26 -20.46 10.36 -18.75
N GLN A 27 -19.25 9.81 -18.50
CA GLN A 27 -18.27 10.40 -17.63
C GLN A 27 -17.99 11.75 -18.28
N ALA A 28 -18.65 12.79 -17.77
CA ALA A 28 -18.25 14.14 -18.08
C ALA A 28 -16.73 14.15 -17.91
N ASN A 29 -16.01 14.66 -18.91
CA ASN A 29 -14.56 14.64 -18.98
C ASN A 29 -14.01 15.42 -17.76
N LYS A 30 -13.96 14.74 -16.60
CA LYS A 30 -13.44 15.36 -15.37
C LYS A 30 -11.97 15.66 -15.58
N LYS A 31 -11.53 16.84 -15.18
CA LYS A 31 -10.12 17.23 -15.18
C LYS A 31 -9.30 16.14 -14.51
N LYS A 32 -8.20 15.72 -15.15
CA LYS A 32 -7.23 14.82 -14.51
C LYS A 32 -6.66 15.45 -13.25
N ILE A 33 -6.45 14.64 -12.22
CA ILE A 33 -5.75 15.06 -11.00
C ILE A 33 -4.27 15.22 -11.30
N GLY A 34 -3.74 16.39 -11.04
CA GLY A 34 -2.32 16.71 -11.20
C GLY A 34 -1.54 16.36 -9.96
N TYR A 35 -0.51 15.53 -10.12
CA TYR A 35 0.38 15.11 -9.03
C TYR A 35 1.72 15.83 -9.08
N ALA A 36 2.16 16.35 -7.94
CA ALA A 36 3.57 16.64 -7.71
C ALA A 36 4.25 15.41 -7.09
N ILE A 37 5.37 14.98 -7.66
CA ILE A 37 6.15 13.85 -7.14
C ILE A 37 7.27 14.39 -6.27
N ILE A 38 7.25 14.06 -4.98
CA ILE A 38 8.25 14.49 -3.99
C ILE A 38 9.20 13.32 -3.71
N GLY A 39 10.47 13.49 -4.11
CA GLY A 39 11.46 12.41 -4.07
C GLY A 39 11.43 11.56 -5.34
N LEU A 40 12.47 11.68 -6.13
CA LEU A 40 12.59 10.99 -7.41
C LEU A 40 13.46 9.73 -7.28
N GLY A 41 13.23 8.93 -6.22
CA GLY A 41 13.94 7.69 -5.92
C GLY A 41 13.42 6.47 -6.70
N ARG A 42 13.76 5.27 -6.19
CA ARG A 42 13.38 3.98 -6.81
C ARG A 42 11.86 3.84 -6.94
N ILE A 43 11.12 4.14 -5.87
CA ILE A 43 9.66 3.95 -5.86
C ILE A 43 8.92 4.92 -6.80
N ALA A 44 9.43 6.15 -6.94
CA ALA A 44 8.90 7.09 -7.94
C ALA A 44 9.08 6.55 -9.38
N GLY A 45 10.13 5.75 -9.62
CA GLY A 45 10.38 5.08 -10.90
C GLY A 45 9.32 4.04 -11.28
N HIS A 46 8.55 3.52 -10.33
CA HIS A 46 7.37 2.67 -10.56
C HIS A 46 6.08 3.49 -10.61
N PHE A 47 5.93 4.47 -9.72
CA PHE A 47 4.72 5.26 -9.61
C PHE A 47 4.47 6.18 -10.82
N MET A 48 5.51 6.84 -11.33
CA MET A 48 5.39 7.74 -12.48
C MET A 48 4.96 7.03 -13.78
N PRO A 49 5.52 5.86 -14.15
CA PRO A 49 4.96 5.04 -15.22
C PRO A 49 3.51 4.60 -14.93
N GLY A 50 3.20 4.28 -13.67
CA GLY A 50 1.85 3.93 -13.22
C GLY A 50 0.84 5.04 -13.51
N ILE A 51 1.15 6.28 -13.15
CA ILE A 51 0.30 7.44 -13.46
C ILE A 51 0.07 7.61 -14.96
N ARG A 52 1.09 7.36 -15.79
CA ARG A 52 0.96 7.48 -17.25
C ARG A 52 -0.10 6.54 -17.85
N ASN A 53 -0.32 5.39 -17.20
CA ASN A 53 -1.33 4.40 -17.62
C ASN A 53 -2.73 4.72 -17.10
N THR A 54 -2.90 5.74 -16.26
CA THR A 54 -4.21 6.13 -15.71
C THR A 54 -5.01 6.98 -16.67
N THR A 55 -6.33 6.93 -16.53
CA THR A 55 -7.26 7.79 -17.29
C THR A 55 -7.52 9.13 -16.60
N ASN A 56 -7.33 9.20 -15.27
CA ASN A 56 -7.77 10.31 -14.42
C ASN A 56 -6.65 11.02 -13.65
N SER A 57 -5.39 10.70 -13.93
CA SER A 57 -4.22 11.25 -13.24
C SER A 57 -3.15 11.72 -14.23
N GLN A 58 -2.28 12.63 -13.81
CA GLN A 58 -1.12 13.07 -14.57
C GLN A 58 -0.04 13.63 -13.63
N VAL A 59 1.23 13.56 -14.04
CA VAL A 59 2.33 14.23 -13.35
C VAL A 59 2.37 15.68 -13.79
N THR A 60 2.36 16.65 -12.87
CA THR A 60 2.32 18.10 -13.17
C THR A 60 3.43 18.88 -12.49
N ALA A 61 4.13 18.29 -11.51
CA ALA A 61 5.28 18.91 -10.86
C ALA A 61 6.24 17.86 -10.32
N LEU A 62 7.49 18.24 -10.12
CA LEU A 62 8.54 17.40 -9.54
C LEU A 62 9.25 18.17 -8.43
N VAL A 63 9.59 17.46 -7.34
CA VAL A 63 10.36 18.01 -6.20
C VAL A 63 11.57 17.14 -5.95
N SER A 64 12.78 17.73 -6.04
CA SER A 64 14.03 17.00 -5.93
C SER A 64 15.17 17.89 -5.47
N GLY A 65 16.09 17.31 -4.67
CA GLY A 65 17.41 17.92 -4.40
C GLY A 65 18.40 17.83 -5.58
N HIS A 66 18.04 17.09 -6.65
CA HIS A 66 18.89 16.88 -7.85
C HIS A 66 18.19 17.48 -9.06
N ARG A 67 18.49 18.74 -9.36
CA ARG A 67 17.85 19.50 -10.42
C ARG A 67 17.98 18.87 -11.80
N ASP A 68 19.16 18.38 -12.15
CA ASP A 68 19.45 17.73 -13.42
C ASP A 68 18.63 16.47 -13.65
N LYS A 69 18.42 15.66 -12.58
CA LYS A 69 17.54 14.48 -12.63
C LYS A 69 16.08 14.90 -12.84
N ALA A 70 15.65 15.93 -12.13
CA ALA A 70 14.27 16.42 -12.23
C ALA A 70 13.98 16.98 -13.64
N GLU A 71 14.90 17.69 -14.27
CA GLU A 71 14.75 18.20 -15.64
C GLU A 71 14.61 17.07 -16.65
N ARG A 72 15.48 16.04 -16.60
CA ARG A 72 15.33 14.87 -17.49
C ARG A 72 13.98 14.17 -17.34
N LEU A 73 13.48 14.04 -16.11
CA LEU A 73 12.16 13.46 -15.89
C LEU A 73 11.03 14.40 -16.31
N ALA A 74 11.20 15.71 -16.14
CA ALA A 74 10.23 16.70 -16.59
C ALA A 74 10.04 16.62 -18.10
N ASP A 75 11.13 16.55 -18.88
CA ASP A 75 11.09 16.36 -20.33
C ASP A 75 10.38 15.04 -20.71
N GLN A 76 10.71 13.96 -20.01
CA GLN A 76 10.10 12.65 -20.25
C GLN A 76 8.60 12.62 -19.99
N TYR A 77 8.12 13.37 -18.97
CA TYR A 77 6.72 13.35 -18.53
C TYR A 77 5.91 14.58 -18.99
N GLY A 78 6.53 15.50 -19.73
CA GLY A 78 5.88 16.73 -20.22
C GLY A 78 5.58 17.72 -19.09
N VAL A 79 6.39 17.72 -18.02
CA VAL A 79 6.25 18.66 -16.90
C VAL A 79 7.01 19.95 -17.25
N PRO A 80 6.38 21.13 -17.16
CA PRO A 80 7.09 22.40 -17.37
C PRO A 80 8.26 22.55 -16.37
N HIS A 81 9.42 23.02 -16.82
CA HIS A 81 10.58 23.24 -15.94
C HIS A 81 10.31 24.27 -14.84
N SER A 82 9.34 25.17 -15.03
CA SER A 82 8.81 26.09 -14.00
C SER A 82 8.05 25.38 -12.88
N SER A 83 7.67 24.12 -13.08
CA SER A 83 7.03 23.25 -12.08
C SER A 83 7.99 22.25 -11.43
N ILE A 84 9.30 22.51 -11.52
CA ILE A 84 10.34 21.78 -10.79
C ILE A 84 10.73 22.60 -9.58
N TYR A 85 10.58 22.00 -8.40
CA TYR A 85 10.87 22.60 -7.09
C TYR A 85 12.04 21.87 -6.42
N SER A 86 12.77 22.60 -5.57
CA SER A 86 13.67 22.03 -4.56
C SER A 86 12.90 21.71 -3.29
N TYR A 87 13.58 21.11 -2.33
CA TYR A 87 13.00 20.90 -0.99
C TYR A 87 12.80 22.22 -0.23
N ASP A 88 13.68 23.22 -0.49
CA ASP A 88 13.62 24.52 0.19
C ASP A 88 12.46 25.38 -0.30
N ASP A 89 12.16 25.35 -1.60
CA ASP A 89 11.09 26.13 -2.20
C ASP A 89 9.77 25.34 -2.43
N PHE A 90 9.65 24.17 -1.80
CA PHE A 90 8.49 23.28 -1.91
C PHE A 90 7.16 23.99 -1.64
N ASP A 91 7.11 24.91 -0.69
CA ASP A 91 5.85 25.56 -0.27
C ASP A 91 5.22 26.42 -1.38
N ARG A 92 6.00 26.80 -2.42
CA ARG A 92 5.49 27.45 -3.63
C ARG A 92 4.51 26.60 -4.44
N ILE A 93 4.45 25.29 -4.15
CA ILE A 93 3.44 24.38 -4.73
C ILE A 93 2.00 24.85 -4.44
N ALA A 94 1.77 25.64 -3.39
CA ALA A 94 0.49 26.24 -3.05
C ALA A 94 -0.08 27.08 -4.20
N GLU A 95 0.78 27.80 -4.92
CA GLU A 95 0.42 28.68 -6.02
C GLU A 95 0.19 27.93 -7.35
N ASN A 96 0.69 26.68 -7.43
CA ASN A 96 0.57 25.88 -8.65
C ASN A 96 -0.81 25.24 -8.77
N LYS A 97 -1.68 25.84 -9.59
CA LYS A 97 -3.05 25.37 -9.84
C LYS A 97 -3.12 24.07 -10.66
N ALA A 98 -2.00 23.64 -11.28
CA ALA A 98 -1.94 22.37 -11.98
C ALA A 98 -1.71 21.19 -11.02
N VAL A 99 -1.34 21.46 -9.75
CA VAL A 99 -1.13 20.45 -8.73
C VAL A 99 -2.37 20.35 -7.84
N ASP A 100 -3.00 19.20 -7.85
CA ASP A 100 -4.16 18.88 -7.00
C ASP A 100 -3.73 17.97 -5.82
N ALA A 101 -2.73 17.10 -6.04
CA ALA A 101 -2.22 16.16 -5.05
C ALA A 101 -0.69 16.05 -5.08
N VAL A 102 -0.11 15.55 -4.00
CA VAL A 102 1.31 15.21 -3.92
C VAL A 102 1.48 13.72 -3.66
N TYR A 103 2.52 13.13 -4.25
CA TYR A 103 2.99 11.80 -3.91
C TYR A 103 4.30 11.92 -3.14
N VAL A 104 4.30 11.53 -1.87
CA VAL A 104 5.46 11.62 -0.97
C VAL A 104 6.23 10.31 -1.03
N ALA A 105 7.44 10.33 -1.63
CA ALA A 105 8.29 9.18 -1.90
C ALA A 105 9.72 9.42 -1.37
N LEU A 106 9.80 9.79 -0.12
CA LEU A 106 11.00 10.21 0.61
C LEU A 106 11.47 9.13 1.59
N PRO A 107 12.63 9.29 2.26
CA PRO A 107 12.91 8.55 3.49
C PRO A 107 11.84 8.75 4.56
N ASN A 108 11.56 7.71 5.35
CA ASN A 108 10.41 7.65 6.25
C ASN A 108 10.31 8.84 7.22
N SER A 109 11.46 9.34 7.72
CA SER A 109 11.52 10.49 8.63
C SER A 109 11.04 11.81 8.01
N MET A 110 11.01 11.90 6.67
CA MET A 110 10.57 13.10 5.96
C MET A 110 9.08 13.05 5.58
N HIS A 111 8.42 11.92 5.74
CA HIS A 111 7.01 11.76 5.34
C HIS A 111 6.09 12.74 6.06
N ALA A 112 6.27 12.89 7.38
CA ALA A 112 5.43 13.78 8.17
C ALA A 112 5.60 15.24 7.79
N GLU A 113 6.84 15.73 7.69
CA GLU A 113 7.12 17.11 7.30
C GLU A 113 6.43 17.46 5.97
N TYR A 114 6.71 16.68 4.92
CA TYR A 114 6.20 17.01 3.59
C TYR A 114 4.70 16.76 3.43
N THR A 115 4.12 15.82 4.16
CA THR A 115 2.66 15.66 4.23
C THR A 115 2.00 16.87 4.88
N ILE A 116 2.55 17.36 6.00
CA ILE A 116 2.01 18.54 6.72
C ILE A 116 2.16 19.80 5.86
N ARG A 117 3.32 20.00 5.22
CA ARG A 117 3.54 21.13 4.29
C ARG A 117 2.60 21.09 3.10
N ALA A 118 2.40 19.91 2.50
CA ALA A 118 1.46 19.71 1.40
C ALA A 118 0.00 19.99 1.82
N ALA A 119 -0.41 19.52 3.01
CA ALA A 119 -1.72 19.81 3.56
C ALA A 119 -1.94 21.32 3.77
N LYS A 120 -0.95 22.04 4.34
CA LYS A 120 -0.98 23.50 4.48
C LYS A 120 -1.07 24.23 3.13
N ALA A 121 -0.47 23.65 2.08
CA ALA A 121 -0.58 24.14 0.70
C ALA A 121 -1.93 23.79 0.04
N GLY A 122 -2.87 23.15 0.75
CA GLY A 122 -4.18 22.77 0.25
C GLY A 122 -4.15 21.60 -0.74
N LYS A 123 -3.09 20.78 -0.73
CA LYS A 123 -2.93 19.63 -1.64
C LYS A 123 -3.31 18.33 -0.95
N HIS A 124 -4.03 17.46 -1.68
CA HIS A 124 -4.26 16.08 -1.23
C HIS A 124 -2.94 15.31 -1.18
N VAL A 125 -2.84 14.30 -0.31
CA VAL A 125 -1.57 13.59 -0.09
C VAL A 125 -1.74 12.09 -0.28
N LEU A 126 -0.92 11.52 -1.16
CA LEU A 126 -0.61 10.10 -1.24
C LEU A 126 0.80 9.91 -0.68
N CYS A 127 0.91 9.30 0.51
CA CYS A 127 2.21 9.11 1.18
C CYS A 127 2.63 7.65 1.11
N GLU A 128 3.91 7.39 0.80
CA GLU A 128 4.46 6.04 0.84
C GLU A 128 4.39 5.42 2.25
N LYS A 129 4.39 4.09 2.25
CA LYS A 129 4.53 3.29 3.47
C LYS A 129 6.02 3.16 3.86
N PRO A 130 6.35 3.01 5.16
CA PRO A 130 5.48 3.23 6.30
C PRO A 130 5.03 4.69 6.37
N MET A 131 3.87 4.94 6.97
CA MET A 131 3.28 6.28 7.00
C MET A 131 4.22 7.34 7.56
N ALA A 132 4.97 7.01 8.60
CA ALA A 132 5.91 7.92 9.29
C ALA A 132 7.03 7.13 9.97
N ALA A 133 7.95 7.83 10.62
CA ALA A 133 8.98 7.22 11.46
C ALA A 133 8.52 7.04 12.93
N SER A 134 7.41 7.65 13.34
CA SER A 134 6.84 7.53 14.68
C SER A 134 5.30 7.59 14.67
N VAL A 135 4.68 7.10 15.74
CA VAL A 135 3.22 7.22 15.96
C VAL A 135 2.80 8.68 16.06
N ALA A 136 3.57 9.50 16.77
CA ALA A 136 3.28 10.94 16.95
C ALA A 136 3.27 11.67 15.59
N ASP A 137 4.24 11.38 14.72
CA ASP A 137 4.29 11.95 13.37
C ASP A 137 3.09 11.53 12.54
N ALA A 138 2.69 10.27 12.60
CA ALA A 138 1.51 9.77 11.90
C ALA A 138 0.21 10.47 12.38
N GLU A 139 0.07 10.69 13.67
CA GLU A 139 -1.06 11.46 14.24
C GLU A 139 -1.05 12.93 13.79
N ALA A 140 0.13 13.56 13.74
CA ALA A 140 0.29 14.93 13.26
C ALA A 140 -0.07 15.07 11.77
N MET A 141 0.29 14.08 10.93
CA MET A 141 -0.10 14.03 9.50
C MET A 141 -1.62 14.01 9.32
N ILE A 142 -2.31 13.15 10.07
CA ILE A 142 -3.78 13.04 10.03
C ILE A 142 -4.42 14.35 10.46
N ALA A 143 -3.95 14.92 11.59
CA ALA A 143 -4.47 16.18 12.12
C ALA A 143 -4.30 17.34 11.12
N ALA A 144 -3.13 17.46 10.47
CA ALA A 144 -2.87 18.50 9.49
C ALA A 144 -3.76 18.35 8.23
N CYS A 145 -3.90 17.14 7.69
CA CYS A 145 -4.75 16.90 6.53
C CYS A 145 -6.24 17.16 6.84
N LYS A 146 -6.69 16.77 8.03
CA LYS A 146 -8.05 17.05 8.50
C LYS A 146 -8.31 18.56 8.66
N ALA A 147 -7.38 19.29 9.28
CA ALA A 147 -7.49 20.74 9.47
C ALA A 147 -7.54 21.49 8.12
N ALA A 148 -6.78 21.03 7.14
CA ALA A 148 -6.76 21.60 5.79
C ALA A 148 -7.90 21.09 4.88
N ASN A 149 -8.75 20.18 5.36
CA ASN A 149 -9.81 19.53 4.57
C ASN A 149 -9.28 18.87 3.28
N VAL A 150 -8.12 18.25 3.36
CA VAL A 150 -7.51 17.48 2.26
C VAL A 150 -7.48 16.00 2.61
N LYS A 151 -7.47 15.13 1.57
CA LYS A 151 -7.42 13.69 1.76
C LYS A 151 -5.97 13.25 1.99
N LEU A 152 -5.79 12.32 2.92
CA LEU A 152 -4.57 11.57 3.13
C LEU A 152 -4.81 10.11 2.83
N MET A 153 -4.04 9.53 1.93
CA MET A 153 -4.02 8.11 1.61
C MET A 153 -2.61 7.55 1.77
N ILE A 154 -2.48 6.38 2.36
CA ILE A 154 -1.20 5.68 2.47
C ILE A 154 -1.07 4.68 1.33
N ALA A 155 0.11 4.64 0.73
CA ALA A 155 0.40 3.92 -0.51
C ALA A 155 0.61 2.40 -0.28
N TYR A 156 -0.40 1.73 0.28
CA TYR A 156 -0.42 0.27 0.42
C TYR A 156 -0.81 -0.41 -0.89
N ARG A 157 0.14 -0.54 -1.81
CA ARG A 157 -0.07 -1.04 -3.17
C ARG A 157 -0.69 -2.44 -3.24
N CYS A 158 -0.43 -3.31 -2.25
CA CYS A 158 -1.00 -4.65 -2.18
C CYS A 158 -2.54 -4.66 -2.03
N HIS A 159 -3.14 -3.58 -1.54
CA HIS A 159 -4.59 -3.43 -1.51
C HIS A 159 -5.23 -3.24 -2.89
N TYR A 160 -4.43 -3.07 -3.95
CA TYR A 160 -4.88 -2.89 -5.34
C TYR A 160 -4.37 -4.03 -6.25
N GLU A 161 -3.64 -4.97 -5.69
CA GLU A 161 -3.00 -6.06 -6.41
C GLU A 161 -3.94 -7.27 -6.54
N PRO A 162 -4.17 -7.79 -7.77
CA PRO A 162 -5.20 -8.81 -8.03
C PRO A 162 -5.06 -10.10 -7.22
N THR A 163 -3.84 -10.62 -7.02
CA THR A 163 -3.58 -11.85 -6.25
C THR A 163 -4.01 -11.67 -4.78
N ASN A 164 -3.60 -10.56 -4.17
CA ASN A 164 -3.97 -10.23 -2.80
C ASN A 164 -5.50 -10.02 -2.67
N LEU A 165 -6.12 -9.33 -3.63
CA LEU A 165 -7.57 -9.13 -3.65
C LEU A 165 -8.33 -10.45 -3.81
N LYS A 166 -7.84 -11.37 -4.65
CA LYS A 166 -8.41 -12.71 -4.83
C LYS A 166 -8.33 -13.53 -3.55
N ALA A 167 -7.19 -13.49 -2.86
CA ALA A 167 -7.01 -14.15 -1.58
C ALA A 167 -8.05 -13.68 -0.55
N VAL A 168 -8.19 -12.36 -0.37
CA VAL A 168 -9.22 -11.76 0.50
C VAL A 168 -10.62 -12.19 0.09
N GLN A 169 -10.92 -12.22 -1.20
CA GLN A 169 -12.22 -12.64 -1.72
C GLN A 169 -12.54 -14.09 -1.33
N LEU A 170 -11.61 -15.02 -1.56
CA LEU A 170 -11.79 -16.44 -1.24
C LEU A 170 -12.02 -16.67 0.26
N ILE A 171 -11.25 -15.97 1.11
CA ILE A 171 -11.42 -16.04 2.57
C ILE A 171 -12.81 -15.55 2.98
N ARG A 172 -13.22 -14.37 2.49
CA ARG A 172 -14.53 -13.77 2.82
C ARG A 172 -15.73 -14.56 2.29
N GLN A 173 -15.56 -15.28 1.19
CA GLN A 173 -16.58 -16.21 0.66
C GLN A 173 -16.65 -17.51 1.47
N GLY A 174 -15.76 -17.72 2.46
CA GLY A 174 -15.73 -18.92 3.28
C GLY A 174 -15.18 -20.13 2.54
N ALA A 175 -14.47 -19.97 1.42
CA ALA A 175 -13.91 -21.07 0.65
C ALA A 175 -12.99 -21.97 1.48
N LEU A 176 -12.19 -21.38 2.37
CA LEU A 176 -11.30 -22.10 3.28
C LEU A 176 -11.97 -22.61 4.57
N GLY A 177 -13.28 -22.38 4.74
CA GLY A 177 -13.95 -22.57 6.02
C GLY A 177 -13.51 -21.53 7.05
N GLN A 178 -13.39 -21.92 8.31
CA GLN A 178 -12.90 -21.05 9.38
C GLN A 178 -11.36 -20.98 9.30
N VAL A 179 -10.81 -19.79 9.15
CA VAL A 179 -9.35 -19.59 9.20
C VAL A 179 -8.83 -19.94 10.60
N GLN A 180 -7.75 -20.70 10.65
CA GLN A 180 -7.12 -21.20 11.88
C GLN A 180 -5.78 -20.50 12.13
N ALA A 181 -4.94 -20.41 11.10
CA ALA A 181 -3.61 -19.85 11.21
C ALA A 181 -3.19 -19.13 9.92
N ILE A 182 -2.27 -18.16 10.06
CA ILE A 182 -1.62 -17.45 8.97
C ILE A 182 -0.11 -17.46 9.19
N GLU A 183 0.63 -17.69 8.12
CA GLU A 183 2.08 -17.50 8.07
C GLU A 183 2.40 -16.42 7.06
N SER A 184 3.34 -15.52 7.36
CA SER A 184 3.80 -14.52 6.41
C SER A 184 5.22 -14.08 6.68
N GLN A 185 5.94 -13.77 5.62
CA GLN A 185 7.30 -13.24 5.74
C GLN A 185 7.65 -12.34 4.56
N PHE A 186 8.62 -11.47 4.77
CA PHE A 186 9.31 -10.75 3.68
C PHE A 186 10.64 -10.21 4.17
N GLY A 187 11.70 -10.39 3.39
CA GLY A 187 13.03 -9.89 3.71
C GLY A 187 13.95 -9.90 2.49
N PHE A 188 15.11 -9.31 2.65
CA PHE A 188 16.16 -9.34 1.64
C PHE A 188 17.51 -9.04 2.30
N ASN A 189 18.62 -9.42 1.65
CA ASN A 189 19.95 -9.06 2.12
C ASN A 189 20.25 -7.60 1.71
N ILE A 190 20.30 -6.70 2.70
CA ILE A 190 20.53 -5.28 2.46
C ILE A 190 22.01 -4.98 2.23
N ALA A 191 22.31 -4.14 1.24
CA ALA A 191 23.68 -3.70 1.00
C ALA A 191 24.15 -2.70 2.08
N PRO A 192 25.46 -2.71 2.44
CA PRO A 192 26.01 -1.67 3.30
C PRO A 192 25.82 -0.27 2.71
N GLY A 193 25.62 0.73 3.57
CA GLY A 193 25.47 2.13 3.17
C GLY A 193 24.08 2.53 2.68
N GLU A 194 23.11 1.61 2.65
CA GLU A 194 21.72 1.95 2.39
C GLU A 194 21.15 2.83 3.53
N TRP A 195 20.40 3.89 3.18
CA TRP A 195 19.80 4.82 4.15
C TRP A 195 18.86 4.14 5.15
N ARG A 196 18.32 2.98 4.78
CA ARG A 196 17.46 2.15 5.62
C ARG A 196 18.16 1.56 6.84
N LEU A 197 19.49 1.54 6.84
CA LEU A 197 20.33 1.15 7.98
C LEU A 197 20.52 2.30 8.98
N ASN A 198 20.15 3.52 8.62
CA ASN A 198 20.18 4.68 9.51
C ASN A 198 18.82 4.85 10.20
N ARG A 199 18.78 4.62 11.51
CA ARG A 199 17.55 4.66 12.32
C ARG A 199 16.84 6.01 12.27
N LYS A 200 17.59 7.11 12.26
CA LYS A 200 17.01 8.47 12.20
C LYS A 200 16.26 8.70 10.89
N LEU A 201 16.72 8.14 9.79
CA LEU A 201 16.06 8.28 8.49
C LEU A 201 14.92 7.28 8.28
N ALA A 202 15.11 6.04 8.75
CA ALA A 202 14.19 4.93 8.49
C ALA A 202 13.15 4.69 9.59
N GLY A 203 13.41 5.14 10.84
CA GLY A 203 12.57 4.84 12.01
C GLY A 203 12.89 3.49 12.64
N GLY A 204 13.35 2.51 11.87
CA GLY A 204 13.71 1.16 12.27
C GLY A 204 14.25 0.37 11.08
N GLY A 205 14.49 -0.92 11.26
CA GLY A 205 15.06 -1.82 10.26
C GLY A 205 14.01 -2.51 9.36
N PRO A 206 14.16 -3.84 9.14
CA PRO A 206 13.30 -4.58 8.21
C PRO A 206 11.81 -4.55 8.58
N LEU A 207 11.45 -4.41 9.85
CA LEU A 207 10.04 -4.35 10.25
C LEU A 207 9.33 -3.13 9.63
N TYR A 208 9.95 -1.96 9.62
CA TYR A 208 9.41 -0.75 8.99
C TYR A 208 9.33 -0.86 7.48
N ASP A 209 10.33 -1.43 6.83
CA ASP A 209 10.41 -1.43 5.36
C ASP A 209 9.62 -2.58 4.72
N VAL A 210 9.88 -3.82 5.12
CA VAL A 210 9.30 -5.02 4.48
C VAL A 210 8.45 -5.86 5.42
N GLY A 211 8.71 -5.89 6.71
CA GLY A 211 7.86 -6.56 7.69
C GLY A 211 6.44 -6.00 7.76
N ILE A 212 6.28 -4.71 7.50
CA ILE A 212 4.98 -4.03 7.39
C ILE A 212 4.06 -4.69 6.36
N TYR A 213 4.58 -5.31 5.29
CA TYR A 213 3.75 -6.04 4.33
C TYR A 213 3.07 -7.24 4.98
N SER A 214 3.82 -8.03 5.78
CA SER A 214 3.28 -9.18 6.51
C SER A 214 2.29 -8.76 7.59
N LEU A 215 2.61 -7.70 8.35
CA LEU A 215 1.69 -7.12 9.34
C LEU A 215 0.37 -6.68 8.70
N ASN A 216 0.44 -5.87 7.66
CA ASN A 216 -0.73 -5.36 6.95
C ASN A 216 -1.51 -6.50 6.26
N ALA A 217 -0.79 -7.51 5.68
CA ALA A 217 -1.42 -8.67 5.06
C ALA A 217 -2.29 -9.45 6.07
N CYS A 218 -1.77 -9.76 7.25
CA CYS A 218 -2.55 -10.47 8.27
C CYS A 218 -3.81 -9.71 8.67
N ARG A 219 -3.76 -8.38 8.73
CA ARG A 219 -4.91 -7.52 9.04
C ARG A 219 -5.95 -7.51 7.91
N TYR A 220 -5.58 -7.34 6.65
CA TYR A 220 -6.57 -7.34 5.58
C TYR A 220 -7.09 -8.73 5.21
N LEU A 221 -6.31 -9.81 5.43
CA LEU A 221 -6.76 -11.19 5.24
C LEU A 221 -7.79 -11.59 6.28
N THR A 222 -7.54 -11.31 7.56
CA THR A 222 -8.50 -11.59 8.64
C THR A 222 -9.68 -10.62 8.63
N GLY A 223 -9.46 -9.37 8.29
CA GLY A 223 -10.41 -8.27 8.49
C GLY A 223 -10.51 -7.87 9.95
N GLU A 224 -9.55 -8.24 10.79
CA GLU A 224 -9.49 -7.99 12.22
C GLU A 224 -8.21 -7.25 12.60
N GLU A 225 -8.21 -6.67 13.79
CA GLU A 225 -7.04 -6.04 14.40
C GLU A 225 -6.43 -6.99 15.46
N PRO A 226 -5.09 -7.10 15.55
CA PRO A 226 -4.44 -7.95 16.56
C PRO A 226 -4.81 -7.53 17.99
N ALA A 227 -5.19 -8.51 18.81
CA ALA A 227 -5.48 -8.30 20.25
C ALA A 227 -4.25 -8.52 21.13
N HIS A 228 -3.34 -9.41 20.73
CA HIS A 228 -2.10 -9.70 21.45
C HIS A 228 -0.96 -9.86 20.47
N ILE A 229 0.23 -9.42 20.87
CA ILE A 229 1.47 -9.51 20.10
C ILE A 229 2.59 -10.00 20.99
N ALA A 230 3.39 -10.94 20.47
CA ALA A 230 4.66 -11.36 21.07
C ALA A 230 5.75 -11.34 19.99
N ALA A 231 6.94 -10.85 20.30
CA ALA A 231 8.00 -10.66 19.32
C ALA A 231 9.39 -10.87 19.90
N PHE A 232 10.31 -11.22 19.02
CA PHE A 232 11.75 -11.28 19.26
C PHE A 232 12.48 -10.58 18.11
N ALA A 233 13.55 -9.87 18.45
CA ALA A 233 14.45 -9.28 17.49
C ALA A 233 15.89 -9.74 17.75
N SER A 234 16.72 -9.74 16.72
CA SER A 234 18.12 -10.11 16.84
C SER A 234 19.00 -9.43 15.81
N VAL A 235 20.28 -9.40 16.09
CA VAL A 235 21.36 -9.10 15.14
C VAL A 235 22.28 -10.33 15.14
N ILE A 236 22.53 -10.91 13.98
CA ILE A 236 23.39 -12.08 13.76
C ILE A 236 24.66 -11.66 13.05
N ASP A 237 24.56 -10.81 12.03
CA ASP A 237 25.69 -10.29 11.27
C ASP A 237 26.30 -9.08 11.97
N HIS A 238 27.56 -9.22 12.40
CA HIS A 238 28.32 -8.16 13.07
C HIS A 238 29.29 -7.45 12.11
N ASP A 239 28.87 -7.26 10.87
CA ASP A 239 29.63 -6.63 9.79
C ASP A 239 29.51 -5.09 9.73
N GLY A 240 28.80 -4.50 10.70
CA GLY A 240 28.61 -3.04 10.82
C GLY A 240 27.31 -2.51 10.19
N ARG A 241 26.56 -3.32 9.47
CA ARG A 241 25.26 -2.89 8.88
C ARG A 241 24.19 -2.62 9.94
N PHE A 242 24.16 -3.41 11.01
CA PHE A 242 23.06 -3.43 12.00
C PHE A 242 23.43 -2.76 13.33
N ASN A 243 24.23 -1.67 13.26
CA ASN A 243 24.63 -0.91 14.45
C ASN A 243 23.49 -0.02 14.99
N GLU A 244 22.56 0.42 14.13
CA GLU A 244 21.49 1.35 14.49
C GLU A 244 20.09 0.72 14.41
N VAL A 245 19.94 -0.36 13.65
CA VAL A 245 18.66 -1.03 13.41
C VAL A 245 18.80 -2.54 13.64
N GLU A 246 17.71 -3.20 13.94
CA GLU A 246 17.66 -4.65 14.04
C GLU A 246 17.86 -5.29 12.65
N GLU A 247 18.42 -6.53 12.67
CA GLU A 247 18.59 -7.33 11.46
C GLU A 247 17.36 -8.20 11.20
N ASN A 248 16.83 -8.82 12.26
CA ASN A 248 15.74 -9.77 12.20
C ASN A 248 14.64 -9.41 13.20
N VAL A 249 13.37 -9.58 12.81
CA VAL A 249 12.24 -9.57 13.71
C VAL A 249 11.32 -10.74 13.37
N SER A 250 10.98 -11.54 14.41
CA SER A 250 9.93 -12.55 14.35
C SER A 250 8.83 -12.17 15.33
N TRP A 251 7.56 -12.23 14.89
CA TRP A 251 6.44 -11.90 15.77
C TRP A 251 5.23 -12.79 15.51
N THR A 252 4.42 -12.92 16.54
CA THR A 252 3.15 -13.63 16.50
C THR A 252 2.04 -12.69 16.94
N MET A 253 0.92 -12.73 16.23
CA MET A 253 -0.29 -11.95 16.51
C MET A 253 -1.46 -12.90 16.77
N LYS A 254 -2.24 -12.63 17.82
CA LYS A 254 -3.52 -13.31 18.08
C LYS A 254 -4.66 -12.33 17.84
N PHE A 255 -5.61 -12.75 17.01
CA PHE A 255 -6.79 -11.97 16.67
C PHE A 255 -8.00 -12.32 17.57
N PRO A 256 -9.02 -11.44 17.68
CA PRO A 256 -10.21 -11.68 18.48
C PRO A 256 -10.95 -12.97 18.14
N SER A 257 -10.97 -13.36 16.87
CA SER A 257 -11.55 -14.64 16.40
C SER A 257 -10.81 -15.88 16.91
N GLY A 258 -9.61 -15.70 17.47
CA GLY A 258 -8.72 -16.79 17.89
C GLY A 258 -7.67 -17.16 16.83
N ILE A 259 -7.72 -16.60 15.62
CA ILE A 259 -6.69 -16.80 14.59
C ILE A 259 -5.33 -16.39 15.15
N VAL A 260 -4.29 -17.19 14.86
CA VAL A 260 -2.91 -16.86 15.17
C VAL A 260 -2.14 -16.67 13.87
N ALA A 261 -1.42 -15.55 13.75
CA ALA A 261 -0.52 -15.30 12.65
C ALA A 261 0.93 -15.27 13.13
N SER A 262 1.83 -15.95 12.41
CA SER A 262 3.27 -15.97 12.64
C SER A 262 3.97 -15.27 11.50
N CYS A 263 4.81 -14.28 11.80
CA CYS A 263 5.46 -13.44 10.82
C CYS A 263 6.97 -13.31 11.05
N ASN A 264 7.72 -13.16 9.96
CA ASN A 264 9.17 -12.97 9.98
C ASN A 264 9.60 -11.89 8.99
N THR A 265 10.66 -11.16 9.35
CA THR A 265 11.31 -10.21 8.47
C THR A 265 12.80 -10.13 8.74
N THR A 266 13.60 -9.89 7.71
CA THR A 266 15.06 -9.77 7.84
C THR A 266 15.67 -8.87 6.77
N TYR A 267 16.78 -8.24 7.13
CA TYR A 267 17.73 -7.60 6.21
C TYR A 267 19.03 -8.40 6.02
N GLY A 268 19.16 -9.55 6.71
CA GLY A 268 20.39 -10.36 6.68
C GLY A 268 20.38 -11.49 5.64
N ALA A 269 19.22 -11.83 5.05
CA ALA A 269 19.11 -12.95 4.12
C ALA A 269 18.08 -12.73 3.02
N PRO A 270 18.23 -13.36 1.84
CA PRO A 270 17.14 -13.46 0.86
C PRO A 270 15.94 -14.20 1.48
N MET A 271 14.79 -13.55 1.52
CA MET A 271 13.57 -14.11 2.08
C MET A 271 12.39 -13.71 1.19
N GLU A 272 11.89 -14.67 0.39
CA GLU A 272 10.75 -14.42 -0.48
C GLU A 272 9.53 -13.95 0.31
N GLY A 273 8.85 -12.93 -0.20
CA GLY A 273 7.63 -12.40 0.39
C GLY A 273 6.43 -13.30 0.09
N PHE A 274 5.85 -13.93 1.10
CA PHE A 274 4.63 -14.74 0.96
C PHE A 274 3.66 -14.53 2.12
N PHE A 275 2.44 -14.97 1.91
CA PHE A 275 1.53 -15.37 2.99
C PHE A 275 0.87 -16.71 2.66
N ARG A 276 0.60 -17.49 3.73
CA ARG A 276 -0.13 -18.74 3.68
C ARG A 276 -1.25 -18.71 4.71
N VAL A 277 -2.45 -19.15 4.32
CA VAL A 277 -3.65 -19.19 5.16
C VAL A 277 -4.14 -20.62 5.27
N HIS A 278 -4.30 -21.10 6.51
CA HIS A 278 -4.82 -22.40 6.83
C HIS A 278 -6.24 -22.29 7.38
N GLY A 279 -7.20 -22.85 6.67
CA GLY A 279 -8.58 -22.91 7.09
C GLY A 279 -9.04 -24.34 7.39
N SER A 280 -10.18 -24.49 8.04
CA SER A 280 -10.74 -25.80 8.42
C SER A 280 -11.18 -26.65 7.21
N LYS A 281 -11.27 -26.06 6.00
CA LYS A 281 -11.72 -26.73 4.77
C LYS A 281 -10.77 -26.54 3.59
N GLY A 282 -9.63 -25.89 3.78
CA GLY A 282 -8.68 -25.66 2.71
C GLY A 282 -7.52 -24.76 3.12
N THR A 283 -6.61 -24.58 2.19
CA THR A 283 -5.42 -23.74 2.31
C THR A 283 -5.31 -22.80 1.16
N LEU A 284 -4.63 -21.69 1.36
CA LEU A 284 -4.32 -20.69 0.35
C LEU A 284 -2.89 -20.19 0.56
N GLU A 285 -2.13 -20.04 -0.52
CA GLU A 285 -0.80 -19.43 -0.50
C GLU A 285 -0.69 -18.41 -1.63
N ALA A 286 -0.15 -17.24 -1.32
CA ALA A 286 0.39 -16.31 -2.31
C ALA A 286 1.92 -16.28 -2.17
N ALA A 287 2.63 -16.71 -3.21
CA ALA A 287 4.09 -16.79 -3.26
C ALA A 287 4.61 -16.64 -4.69
N PRO A 288 5.33 -15.54 -5.01
CA PRO A 288 5.50 -14.34 -4.17
C PRO A 288 4.19 -13.55 -4.01
N ALA A 289 4.03 -12.87 -2.84
CA ALA A 289 2.83 -12.09 -2.51
C ALA A 289 3.03 -10.57 -2.61
N PHE A 290 4.29 -10.10 -2.45
CA PHE A 290 4.61 -8.70 -2.23
C PHE A 290 5.53 -8.09 -3.30
N ASN A 291 5.80 -8.81 -4.38
CA ASN A 291 6.57 -8.32 -5.51
C ASN A 291 5.75 -7.32 -6.36
N TYR A 292 6.39 -6.65 -7.30
CA TYR A 292 5.73 -5.75 -8.24
C TYR A 292 5.04 -6.50 -9.38
N ASP A 293 5.55 -7.68 -9.73
CA ASP A 293 5.00 -8.61 -10.72
C ASP A 293 5.36 -10.06 -10.39
N GLY A 294 4.91 -11.01 -11.22
CA GLY A 294 5.19 -12.43 -11.05
C GLY A 294 4.50 -13.09 -9.85
N LEU A 295 3.49 -12.45 -9.27
CA LEU A 295 2.74 -13.01 -8.14
C LEU A 295 1.96 -14.25 -8.58
N ARG A 296 1.72 -15.15 -7.63
CA ARG A 296 1.00 -16.40 -7.88
C ARG A 296 0.14 -16.74 -6.67
N LEU A 297 -1.07 -17.20 -6.95
CA LEU A 297 -2.01 -17.72 -5.96
C LEU A 297 -2.19 -19.22 -6.16
N ILE A 298 -2.00 -19.98 -5.08
CA ILE A 298 -2.35 -21.40 -5.02
C ILE A 298 -3.38 -21.58 -3.92
N ALA A 299 -4.47 -22.32 -4.19
CA ALA A 299 -5.45 -22.62 -3.17
C ALA A 299 -6.08 -23.99 -3.38
N ASP A 300 -6.29 -24.73 -2.30
CA ASP A 300 -6.92 -26.04 -2.27
C ASP A 300 -8.06 -26.04 -1.26
N PHE A 301 -9.29 -26.23 -1.73
CA PHE A 301 -10.48 -26.30 -0.89
C PHE A 301 -11.65 -27.03 -1.55
N ALA A 302 -12.36 -27.84 -0.80
CA ALA A 302 -13.60 -28.51 -1.24
C ALA A 302 -13.49 -29.24 -2.61
N GLY A 303 -12.34 -29.86 -2.89
CA GLY A 303 -12.06 -30.54 -4.17
C GLY A 303 -11.71 -29.59 -5.32
N THR A 304 -11.60 -28.29 -5.09
CA THR A 304 -11.13 -27.29 -6.05
C THR A 304 -9.65 -27.03 -5.82
N HIS A 305 -8.87 -27.07 -6.90
CA HIS A 305 -7.48 -26.62 -6.94
C HIS A 305 -7.39 -25.36 -7.81
N ILE A 306 -6.79 -24.31 -7.28
CA ILE A 306 -6.46 -23.07 -7.99
C ILE A 306 -4.94 -22.97 -8.05
N ASP A 307 -4.41 -22.68 -9.21
CA ASP A 307 -3.01 -22.34 -9.45
C ASP A 307 -2.97 -21.22 -10.50
N GLU A 308 -3.01 -19.98 -10.01
CA GLU A 308 -3.16 -18.82 -10.87
C GLU A 308 -1.91 -17.90 -10.78
N PRO A 309 -1.05 -17.88 -11.81
CA PRO A 309 -0.07 -16.82 -11.97
C PRO A 309 -0.79 -15.50 -12.29
N ASN A 310 -0.40 -14.42 -11.62
CA ASN A 310 -0.97 -13.13 -11.92
C ASN A 310 -0.40 -12.56 -13.22
N PRO A 311 -1.22 -12.26 -14.22
CA PRO A 311 -0.77 -11.67 -15.48
C PRO A 311 -0.41 -10.18 -15.36
N ALA A 312 -0.82 -9.51 -14.28
CA ALA A 312 -0.52 -8.10 -14.07
C ALA A 312 0.98 -7.87 -13.92
N LYS A 313 1.49 -6.88 -14.63
CA LYS A 313 2.89 -6.49 -14.64
C LYS A 313 3.07 -5.12 -13.99
N ASP A 314 4.27 -4.87 -13.47
CA ASP A 314 4.65 -3.51 -13.09
C ASP A 314 4.44 -2.56 -14.28
N PRO A 315 3.82 -1.39 -14.09
CA PRO A 315 3.43 -0.73 -12.84
C PRO A 315 1.93 -0.84 -12.48
N TYR A 316 1.24 -1.95 -12.77
CA TYR A 316 -0.21 -2.09 -12.58
C TYR A 316 -0.71 -1.69 -11.17
N GLN A 317 -0.02 -2.12 -10.12
CA GLN A 317 -0.40 -1.83 -8.73
C GLN A 317 -0.41 -0.33 -8.46
N PHE A 318 0.57 0.40 -9.01
CA PHE A 318 0.69 1.85 -8.89
C PHE A 318 -0.36 2.58 -9.75
N THR A 319 -0.66 2.04 -10.93
CA THR A 319 -1.75 2.54 -11.79
C THR A 319 -3.08 2.48 -11.03
N ALA A 320 -3.46 1.32 -10.53
CA ALA A 320 -4.72 1.11 -9.81
C ALA A 320 -4.82 1.96 -8.54
N GLN A 321 -3.70 2.13 -7.83
CA GLN A 321 -3.61 2.98 -6.63
C GLN A 321 -3.81 4.46 -6.98
N ALA A 322 -3.15 4.97 -8.01
CA ALA A 322 -3.28 6.36 -8.44
C ALA A 322 -4.70 6.65 -8.98
N GLU A 323 -5.27 5.74 -9.78
CA GLU A 323 -6.65 5.85 -10.27
C GLU A 323 -7.67 5.91 -9.13
N HIS A 324 -7.50 5.03 -8.12
CA HIS A 324 -8.37 5.03 -6.95
C HIS A 324 -8.31 6.35 -6.19
N PHE A 325 -7.10 6.85 -5.89
CA PHE A 325 -6.96 8.09 -5.13
C PHE A 325 -7.51 9.29 -5.89
N SER A 326 -7.21 9.38 -7.19
CA SER A 326 -7.77 10.42 -8.06
C SER A 326 -9.30 10.36 -8.13
N HIS A 327 -9.88 9.15 -8.22
CA HIS A 327 -11.32 8.95 -8.16
C HIS A 327 -11.91 9.44 -6.83
N CYS A 328 -11.24 9.15 -5.70
CA CYS A 328 -11.67 9.64 -4.39
C CYS A 328 -11.63 11.17 -4.28
N ILE A 329 -10.59 11.80 -4.85
CA ILE A 329 -10.49 13.27 -4.89
C ILE A 329 -11.62 13.86 -5.74
N GLN A 330 -11.82 13.36 -6.96
CA GLN A 330 -12.81 13.87 -7.91
C GLN A 330 -14.26 13.74 -7.43
N ASN A 331 -14.54 12.77 -6.55
CA ASN A 331 -15.90 12.44 -6.11
C ASN A 331 -16.15 12.69 -4.61
N GLY A 332 -15.18 13.26 -3.89
CA GLY A 332 -15.33 13.52 -2.46
C GLY A 332 -15.33 12.27 -1.57
N LEU A 333 -14.93 11.09 -2.11
CA LEU A 333 -14.97 9.81 -1.39
C LEU A 333 -13.78 9.64 -0.44
N ALA A 334 -13.94 8.82 0.59
CA ALA A 334 -12.83 8.39 1.43
C ALA A 334 -11.92 7.41 0.65
N PRO A 335 -10.59 7.50 0.76
CA PRO A 335 -9.69 6.53 0.15
C PRO A 335 -9.74 5.18 0.89
N LYS A 336 -9.40 4.09 0.19
CA LYS A 336 -9.40 2.73 0.73
C LYS A 336 -8.40 2.54 1.88
N THR A 337 -7.26 3.22 1.80
CA THR A 337 -6.20 3.18 2.81
C THR A 337 -5.93 4.59 3.36
N PRO A 338 -6.87 5.16 4.17
CA PRO A 338 -6.72 6.50 4.73
C PRO A 338 -5.56 6.56 5.73
N GLY A 339 -5.23 7.77 6.22
CA GLY A 339 -4.18 7.95 7.22
C GLY A 339 -4.36 7.09 8.46
N GLU A 340 -5.59 6.84 8.88
CA GLU A 340 -5.93 5.99 10.02
C GLU A 340 -5.51 4.54 9.82
N GLU A 341 -5.49 4.04 8.57
CA GLU A 341 -4.95 2.72 8.24
C GLU A 341 -3.44 2.65 8.50
N GLY A 342 -2.70 3.67 8.04
CA GLY A 342 -1.27 3.78 8.31
C GLY A 342 -0.95 3.94 9.80
N LEU A 343 -1.73 4.75 10.52
CA LEU A 343 -1.58 4.94 11.96
C LEU A 343 -1.75 3.63 12.75
N ARG A 344 -2.69 2.75 12.34
CA ARG A 344 -2.84 1.43 12.96
C ARG A 344 -1.57 0.60 12.82
N ASP A 345 -1.00 0.51 11.62
CA ASP A 345 0.26 -0.22 11.41
C ASP A 345 1.40 0.39 12.22
N MET A 346 1.52 1.71 12.29
CA MET A 346 2.54 2.37 13.12
C MET A 346 2.42 1.99 14.60
N ARG A 347 1.20 1.93 15.13
CA ARG A 347 0.94 1.49 16.51
C ARG A 347 1.30 0.02 16.73
N TYR A 348 1.02 -0.86 15.77
CA TYR A 348 1.40 -2.27 15.86
C TYR A 348 2.91 -2.47 15.71
N ILE A 349 3.58 -1.73 14.85
CA ILE A 349 5.04 -1.72 14.76
C ILE A 349 5.65 -1.33 16.12
N ALA A 350 5.13 -0.28 16.76
CA ALA A 350 5.58 0.14 18.09
C ALA A 350 5.35 -0.98 19.15
N GLN A 351 4.21 -1.68 19.11
CA GLN A 351 3.94 -2.80 20.00
C GLN A 351 4.85 -4.00 19.74
N ILE A 352 5.17 -4.30 18.47
CA ILE A 352 6.10 -5.37 18.10
C ILE A 352 7.50 -5.07 18.66
N TYR A 353 8.01 -3.84 18.46
CA TYR A 353 9.30 -3.44 19.00
C TYR A 353 9.33 -3.46 20.52
N HIS A 354 8.32 -2.91 21.18
CA HIS A 354 8.20 -2.96 22.63
C HIS A 354 8.23 -4.42 23.15
N SER A 355 7.47 -5.32 22.52
CA SER A 355 7.47 -6.75 22.86
C SER A 355 8.81 -7.44 22.63
N ALA A 356 9.58 -6.97 21.65
CA ALA A 356 10.93 -7.44 21.34
C ALA A 356 12.03 -6.78 22.21
N GLY A 357 11.67 -5.87 23.14
CA GLY A 357 12.61 -5.16 23.99
C GLY A 357 13.42 -4.07 23.26
N ILE A 358 12.89 -3.53 22.15
CA ILE A 358 13.48 -2.43 21.40
C ILE A 358 12.73 -1.13 21.71
N ASP A 359 13.44 -0.14 22.24
CA ASP A 359 12.92 1.22 22.41
C ASP A 359 12.95 1.99 21.08
N ILE A 360 11.82 2.64 20.71
CA ILE A 360 11.66 3.42 19.48
C ILE A 360 11.12 4.83 19.78
#